data_ce1c5458cbdd1339592d9ea157a8d475
#
_entry.id   ce1c5458cbdd1339592d9ea157a8d475
#
_cell.length_a   1.000
_cell.length_b   1.000
_cell.length_c   1.000
_cell.angle_alpha   90.00
_cell.angle_beta   90.00
_cell.angle_gamma   90.00
#
_symmetry.space_group_name_H-M   'P 1'
#
loop_
_entity.id
_entity.type
_entity.pdbx_description
1 polymer ?
#
loop_
_entity_poly.entity_id
_entity_poly.type
_entity_poly.pdbx_seq_one_letter_code
_entity_poly.pdbx_strand_id
1 'polypeptide(L)'
;MDGIMKKKSLMYKSLTQFIVCVAILLLLATPLFYWLTKSFYAEDMIDIIEAVQQGKPVPALDLEEDILHGIMIQFALIVTVLGVAIVLTMRFISRRLWYPFDKTLEAIEHFKLENGVCPQLAESDTREFARLNAALKRLMTDSLHSYQLQKEFTENASHELQTPLAVFQSKLDLLLQQPELTERQAAIIQDLYQMNSRLSRLNRNLLLLAKMENHQFSRTESIDVITVIKDLQPYLESLSGGLVLKQNFSTASLPIKANRSLLESMVNNLVVNAVRHNKTGGEIIVSLSDNWLMVSNTSDDAALDVDQIFNRFYRPSEKTTGNGLGLSIVKAVCDYHGWKISYAYADGKHQFVVIFR
;
A
#
# COMPACT_ATOMS: atom_id res chain seq x y z
N MET A 1 -8.41 22.27 21.61
CA MET A 1 -9.68 22.46 20.86
C MET A 1 -10.07 23.91 20.69
N ASP A 2 -9.82 24.79 21.67
CA ASP A 2 -10.21 26.22 21.62
C ASP A 2 -9.62 27.04 20.46
N GLY A 3 -8.39 26.77 20.07
CA GLY A 3 -7.75 27.49 18.94
C GLY A 3 -8.36 27.23 17.57
N ILE A 4 -9.00 26.07 17.36
CA ILE A 4 -9.62 25.69 16.08
C ILE A 4 -11.01 26.36 15.92
N MET A 5 -11.73 26.54 17.02
CA MET A 5 -13.06 27.19 17.00
C MET A 5 -13.00 28.67 16.64
N LYS A 6 -11.87 29.37 16.82
CA LYS A 6 -11.66 30.76 16.41
C LYS A 6 -11.33 30.93 14.93
N LYS A 7 -11.04 29.84 14.19
CA LYS A 7 -10.74 29.93 12.75
C LYS A 7 -12.01 30.12 11.93
N LYS A 8 -11.92 30.89 10.84
CA LYS A 8 -13.06 31.16 9.96
C LYS A 8 -13.39 29.92 9.11
N SER A 9 -14.67 29.73 8.83
CA SER A 9 -15.15 28.65 7.94
C SER A 9 -14.64 28.87 6.51
N LEU A 10 -14.43 27.76 5.77
CA LEU A 10 -14.07 27.75 4.35
C LEU A 10 -15.07 28.57 3.54
N MET A 11 -16.37 28.33 3.76
CA MET A 11 -17.46 29.03 3.08
C MET A 11 -17.42 30.53 3.37
N TYR A 12 -17.20 30.91 4.64
CA TYR A 12 -17.11 32.32 5.00
C TYR A 12 -15.91 33.00 4.33
N LYS A 13 -14.73 32.39 4.34
CA LYS A 13 -13.53 32.94 3.68
C LYS A 13 -13.72 33.05 2.18
N SER A 14 -14.21 32.01 1.52
CA SER A 14 -14.47 32.01 0.08
C SER A 14 -15.49 33.08 -0.30
N LEU A 15 -16.61 33.15 0.41
CA LEU A 15 -17.66 34.12 0.14
C LEU A 15 -17.17 35.56 0.37
N THR A 16 -16.47 35.82 1.48
CA THR A 16 -15.94 37.17 1.76
C THR A 16 -14.94 37.61 0.70
N GLN A 17 -14.00 36.72 0.31
CA GLN A 17 -13.02 37.05 -0.73
C GLN A 17 -13.69 37.27 -2.09
N PHE A 18 -14.70 36.45 -2.42
CA PHE A 18 -15.47 36.62 -3.64
C PHE A 18 -16.22 37.99 -3.67
N ILE A 19 -16.95 38.33 -2.60
CA ILE A 19 -17.68 39.60 -2.51
C ILE A 19 -16.73 40.78 -2.63
N VAL A 20 -15.60 40.75 -1.90
CA VAL A 20 -14.60 41.85 -1.97
C VAL A 20 -14.04 41.98 -3.37
N CYS A 21 -13.73 40.88 -4.04
CA CYS A 21 -13.23 40.86 -5.40
C CYS A 21 -14.26 41.46 -6.39
N VAL A 22 -15.51 41.00 -6.33
CA VAL A 22 -16.59 41.53 -7.19
C VAL A 22 -16.80 43.03 -6.95
N ALA A 23 -16.79 43.45 -5.69
CA ALA A 23 -16.92 44.87 -5.36
C ALA A 23 -15.79 45.74 -5.96
N ILE A 24 -14.52 45.27 -5.86
CA ILE A 24 -13.36 45.94 -6.48
C ILE A 24 -13.50 46.00 -8.00
N LEU A 25 -13.89 44.89 -8.64
CA LEU A 25 -14.07 44.81 -10.08
C LEU A 25 -15.17 45.76 -10.56
N LEU A 26 -16.30 45.86 -9.86
CA LEU A 26 -17.38 46.82 -10.16
C LEU A 26 -16.92 48.25 -9.98
N LEU A 27 -16.16 48.55 -8.93
CA LEU A 27 -15.62 49.88 -8.67
C LEU A 27 -14.65 50.34 -9.77
N LEU A 28 -13.87 49.42 -10.34
CA LEU A 28 -12.96 49.66 -11.47
C LEU A 28 -13.73 49.76 -12.81
N ALA A 29 -14.77 48.97 -12.99
CA ALA A 29 -15.59 49.00 -14.20
C ALA A 29 -16.37 50.29 -14.39
N THR A 30 -16.83 50.95 -13.31
CA THR A 30 -17.62 52.17 -13.36
C THR A 30 -16.88 53.36 -14.02
N PRO A 31 -15.65 53.73 -13.62
CA PRO A 31 -14.91 54.81 -14.28
C PRO A 31 -14.49 54.42 -15.72
N LEU A 32 -14.22 53.13 -15.98
CA LEU A 32 -13.92 52.65 -17.32
C LEU A 32 -15.12 52.82 -18.26
N PHE A 33 -16.33 52.49 -17.78
CA PHE A 33 -17.56 52.69 -18.51
C PHE A 33 -17.79 54.17 -18.83
N TYR A 34 -17.63 55.04 -17.81
CA TYR A 34 -17.75 56.49 -17.99
C TYR A 34 -16.74 57.05 -19.01
N TRP A 35 -15.48 56.61 -18.95
CA TRP A 35 -14.42 57.06 -19.87
C TRP A 35 -14.72 56.60 -21.31
N LEU A 36 -15.11 55.34 -21.51
CA LEU A 36 -15.50 54.79 -22.82
C LEU A 36 -16.69 55.52 -23.41
N THR A 37 -17.74 55.75 -22.62
CA THR A 37 -18.93 56.48 -23.05
C THR A 37 -18.57 57.91 -23.46
N LYS A 38 -17.74 58.60 -22.63
CA LYS A 38 -17.29 59.96 -22.95
C LYS A 38 -16.45 60.00 -24.24
N SER A 39 -15.60 59.00 -24.49
CA SER A 39 -14.76 58.94 -25.69
C SER A 39 -15.62 58.76 -26.97
N PHE A 40 -16.60 57.89 -26.94
CA PHE A 40 -17.53 57.71 -28.06
C PHE A 40 -18.33 58.96 -28.38
N TYR A 41 -18.92 59.65 -27.39
CA TYR A 41 -19.67 60.87 -27.61
C TYR A 41 -18.80 62.03 -28.02
N ALA A 42 -17.52 62.09 -27.61
CA ALA A 42 -16.61 63.13 -28.01
C ALA A 42 -16.25 63.05 -29.50
N GLU A 43 -16.17 61.86 -30.08
CA GLU A 43 -15.87 61.64 -31.49
C GLU A 43 -17.00 62.22 -32.38
N ASP A 44 -18.27 61.87 -32.09
CA ASP A 44 -19.43 62.33 -32.79
C ASP A 44 -19.55 63.92 -32.71
N MET A 45 -19.26 64.46 -31.54
CA MET A 45 -19.30 65.94 -31.35
C MET A 45 -18.19 66.63 -32.14
N ILE A 46 -17.01 66.00 -32.27
CA ILE A 46 -15.91 66.63 -33.07
C ILE A 46 -16.28 66.63 -34.55
N ASP A 47 -16.88 65.58 -35.09
CA ASP A 47 -17.31 65.44 -36.48
C ASP A 47 -18.40 66.52 -36.81
N ILE A 48 -19.36 66.77 -35.89
CA ILE A 48 -20.35 67.82 -36.02
C ILE A 48 -19.69 69.19 -36.06
N ILE A 49 -18.79 69.49 -35.14
CA ILE A 49 -18.07 70.75 -35.06
C ILE A 49 -17.28 71.04 -36.31
N GLU A 50 -16.58 70.03 -36.85
CA GLU A 50 -15.77 70.13 -38.06
C GLU A 50 -16.61 70.35 -39.31
N ALA A 51 -17.76 69.68 -39.44
CA ALA A 51 -18.72 69.88 -40.54
C ALA A 51 -19.30 71.35 -40.53
N VAL A 52 -19.65 71.81 -39.36
CA VAL A 52 -20.18 73.23 -39.21
C VAL A 52 -19.09 74.25 -39.52
N GLN A 53 -17.82 74.05 -39.09
CA GLN A 53 -16.71 74.95 -39.39
C GLN A 53 -16.32 74.94 -40.87
N GLN A 54 -16.51 73.85 -41.56
CA GLN A 54 -16.24 73.74 -43.03
C GLN A 54 -17.41 74.15 -43.91
N GLY A 55 -18.53 74.60 -43.36
CA GLY A 55 -19.73 75.00 -44.11
C GLY A 55 -20.36 73.81 -44.85
N LYS A 56 -20.09 72.60 -44.48
CA LYS A 56 -20.69 71.41 -45.03
C LYS A 56 -22.04 71.11 -44.36
N PRO A 57 -23.01 70.48 -45.08
CA PRO A 57 -24.25 70.07 -44.42
C PRO A 57 -23.88 69.10 -43.27
N VAL A 58 -24.48 69.31 -42.10
CA VAL A 58 -24.34 68.42 -40.94
C VAL A 58 -24.78 67.08 -41.40
N PRO A 59 -23.92 66.00 -41.22
CA PRO A 59 -24.28 64.62 -41.58
C PRO A 59 -25.61 64.25 -40.92
N ALA A 60 -26.49 63.64 -41.65
CA ALA A 60 -27.71 63.05 -41.09
C ALA A 60 -27.28 62.02 -40.08
N LEU A 61 -27.33 62.43 -38.82
CA LEU A 61 -26.99 61.52 -37.70
C LEU A 61 -28.17 60.59 -37.50
N ASP A 62 -27.97 59.28 -37.85
CA ASP A 62 -28.85 58.20 -37.37
C ASP A 62 -28.46 57.94 -35.87
N LEU A 63 -28.65 59.00 -35.09
CA LEU A 63 -28.23 59.08 -33.69
C LEU A 63 -28.79 57.94 -32.84
N GLU A 64 -29.95 57.43 -33.17
CA GLU A 64 -30.61 56.37 -32.42
C GLU A 64 -29.93 54.98 -32.63
N GLU A 65 -29.53 54.69 -33.85
CA GLU A 65 -28.95 53.36 -34.19
C GLU A 65 -27.47 53.28 -33.81
N ASP A 66 -26.68 54.36 -34.04
CA ASP A 66 -25.27 54.41 -33.68
C ASP A 66 -25.05 54.47 -32.17
N ILE A 67 -25.88 55.16 -31.42
CA ILE A 67 -25.85 55.21 -29.95
C ILE A 67 -26.19 53.83 -29.38
N LEU A 68 -27.22 53.16 -29.90
CA LEU A 68 -27.60 51.83 -29.45
C LEU A 68 -26.50 50.79 -29.73
N HIS A 69 -25.87 50.81 -30.90
CA HIS A 69 -24.75 49.91 -31.24
C HIS A 69 -23.52 50.20 -30.36
N GLY A 70 -23.14 51.47 -30.15
CA GLY A 70 -22.04 51.86 -29.27
C GLY A 70 -22.23 51.37 -27.82
N ILE A 71 -23.42 51.59 -27.26
CA ILE A 71 -23.76 51.12 -25.90
C ILE A 71 -23.76 49.58 -25.81
N MET A 72 -24.29 48.89 -26.81
CA MET A 72 -24.32 47.43 -26.84
C MET A 72 -22.89 46.84 -26.88
N ILE A 73 -22.00 47.38 -27.73
CA ILE A 73 -20.61 46.96 -27.83
C ILE A 73 -19.87 47.20 -26.50
N GLN A 74 -20.02 48.38 -25.89
CA GLN A 74 -19.43 48.72 -24.59
C GLN A 74 -19.93 47.75 -23.50
N PHE A 75 -21.23 47.52 -23.44
CA PHE A 75 -21.83 46.59 -22.47
C PHE A 75 -21.28 45.18 -22.63
N ALA A 76 -21.26 44.66 -23.88
CA ALA A 76 -20.72 43.35 -24.16
C ALA A 76 -19.24 43.22 -23.77
N LEU A 77 -18.42 44.24 -24.04
CA LEU A 77 -17.01 44.27 -23.70
C LEU A 77 -16.81 44.26 -22.18
N ILE A 78 -17.54 45.10 -21.44
CA ILE A 78 -17.44 45.16 -19.97
C ILE A 78 -17.89 43.86 -19.34
N VAL A 79 -19.01 43.25 -19.78
CA VAL A 79 -19.50 41.97 -19.28
C VAL A 79 -18.46 40.86 -19.53
N THR A 80 -17.85 40.87 -20.71
CA THR A 80 -16.82 39.89 -21.06
C THR A 80 -15.58 40.04 -20.16
N VAL A 81 -15.03 41.23 -20.04
CA VAL A 81 -13.87 41.53 -19.18
C VAL A 81 -14.17 41.18 -17.72
N LEU A 82 -15.33 41.59 -17.22
CA LEU A 82 -15.75 41.27 -15.85
C LEU A 82 -15.90 39.77 -15.63
N GLY A 83 -16.51 39.05 -16.58
CA GLY A 83 -16.67 37.60 -16.56
C GLY A 83 -15.33 36.89 -16.48
N VAL A 84 -14.39 37.25 -17.36
CA VAL A 84 -13.03 36.67 -17.36
C VAL A 84 -12.32 37.01 -16.03
N ALA A 85 -12.38 38.22 -15.54
CA ALA A 85 -11.77 38.62 -14.28
C ALA A 85 -12.34 37.85 -13.07
N ILE A 86 -13.65 37.64 -13.01
CA ILE A 86 -14.31 36.83 -11.97
C ILE A 86 -13.81 35.37 -12.02
N VAL A 87 -13.76 34.75 -13.21
CA VAL A 87 -13.30 33.37 -13.36
C VAL A 87 -11.83 33.22 -12.92
N LEU A 88 -10.96 34.12 -13.35
CA LEU A 88 -9.54 34.08 -12.98
C LEU A 88 -9.35 34.23 -11.47
N THR A 89 -10.07 35.17 -10.86
CA THR A 89 -10.00 35.42 -9.43
C THR A 89 -10.54 34.24 -8.63
N MET A 90 -11.67 33.68 -9.06
CA MET A 90 -12.25 32.50 -8.41
C MET A 90 -11.29 31.31 -8.48
N ARG A 91 -10.63 31.11 -9.63
CA ARG A 91 -9.60 30.08 -9.79
C ARG A 91 -8.40 30.30 -8.85
N PHE A 92 -7.95 31.53 -8.70
CA PHE A 92 -6.85 31.88 -7.81
C PHE A 92 -7.21 31.68 -6.34
N ILE A 93 -8.38 32.16 -5.91
CA ILE A 93 -8.90 31.99 -4.54
C ILE A 93 -9.07 30.51 -4.22
N SER A 94 -9.69 29.74 -5.13
CA SER A 94 -9.90 28.30 -4.95
C SER A 94 -8.58 27.57 -4.75
N ARG A 95 -7.60 27.76 -5.64
CA ARG A 95 -6.28 27.13 -5.52
C ARG A 95 -5.61 27.44 -4.18
N ARG A 96 -5.65 28.68 -3.73
CA ARG A 96 -5.04 29.08 -2.46
C ARG A 96 -5.73 28.47 -1.24
N LEU A 97 -7.06 28.32 -1.29
CA LEU A 97 -7.83 27.73 -0.19
C LEU A 97 -7.65 26.21 -0.09
N TRP A 98 -7.49 25.51 -1.23
CA TRP A 98 -7.35 24.07 -1.27
C TRP A 98 -5.90 23.58 -1.11
N TYR A 99 -4.91 24.42 -1.28
CA TYR A 99 -3.49 24.07 -1.14
C TYR A 99 -3.14 23.34 0.17
N PRO A 100 -3.63 23.74 1.38
CA PRO A 100 -3.35 22.99 2.61
C PRO A 100 -3.97 21.60 2.62
N PHE A 101 -5.09 21.39 1.92
CA PHE A 101 -5.73 20.09 1.78
C PHE A 101 -4.87 19.16 0.91
N ASP A 102 -4.41 19.65 -0.26
CA ASP A 102 -3.56 18.87 -1.16
C ASP A 102 -2.25 18.43 -0.46
N LYS A 103 -1.64 19.34 0.30
CA LYS A 103 -0.45 19.01 1.11
C LYS A 103 -0.73 17.99 2.21
N THR A 104 -1.89 18.02 2.83
CA THR A 104 -2.29 17.02 3.81
C THR A 104 -2.50 15.65 3.13
N LEU A 105 -3.13 15.65 1.97
CA LEU A 105 -3.35 14.44 1.18
C LEU A 105 -2.02 13.77 0.79
N GLU A 106 -1.07 14.55 0.25
CA GLU A 106 0.28 14.10 -0.09
C GLU A 106 1.00 13.47 1.12
N ALA A 107 0.89 14.11 2.29
CA ALA A 107 1.49 13.60 3.53
C ALA A 107 0.87 12.25 3.99
N ILE A 108 -0.44 12.07 3.76
CA ILE A 108 -1.15 10.82 4.10
C ILE A 108 -0.78 9.71 3.11
N GLU A 109 -0.69 9.98 1.82
CA GLU A 109 -0.32 9.00 0.79
C GLU A 109 1.08 8.41 1.03
N HIS A 110 1.98 9.20 1.60
CA HIS A 110 3.34 8.76 1.92
C HIS A 110 3.50 8.20 3.34
N PHE A 111 2.43 8.22 4.14
CA PHE A 111 2.48 7.69 5.50
C PHE A 111 2.54 6.17 5.51
N LYS A 112 3.56 5.64 6.20
CA LYS A 112 3.73 4.19 6.42
C LYS A 112 3.98 3.95 7.90
N LEU A 113 3.24 3.01 8.50
CA LEU A 113 3.38 2.62 9.90
C LEU A 113 4.78 2.11 10.23
N GLU A 114 5.42 1.43 9.25
CA GLU A 114 6.76 0.87 9.36
C GLU A 114 7.84 1.93 9.64
N ASN A 115 7.65 3.16 9.16
CA ASN A 115 8.60 4.25 9.35
C ASN A 115 8.62 4.77 10.80
N GLY A 116 7.60 4.46 11.60
CA GLY A 116 7.53 4.84 13.01
C GLY A 116 7.34 6.34 13.27
N VAL A 117 7.10 7.15 12.25
CA VAL A 117 7.00 8.62 12.35
C VAL A 117 5.67 9.11 11.80
N CYS A 118 4.95 9.89 12.61
CA CYS A 118 3.76 10.58 12.15
C CYS A 118 4.17 11.83 11.35
N PRO A 119 3.69 12.01 10.10
CA PRO A 119 4.03 13.16 9.28
C PRO A 119 3.46 14.45 9.88
N GLN A 120 4.15 15.55 9.62
CA GLN A 120 3.62 16.87 9.95
C GLN A 120 2.57 17.27 8.92
N LEU A 121 1.33 17.41 9.35
CA LEU A 121 0.24 17.87 8.50
C LEU A 121 0.30 19.38 8.35
N ALA A 122 -0.05 19.90 7.16
CA ALA A 122 -0.03 21.32 6.86
C ALA A 122 -0.95 22.12 7.80
N GLU A 123 -0.44 23.20 8.35
CA GLU A 123 -1.29 24.11 9.13
C GLU A 123 -2.30 24.79 8.21
N SER A 124 -3.53 24.88 8.65
CA SER A 124 -4.59 25.57 7.93
C SER A 124 -5.30 26.59 8.81
N ASP A 125 -5.53 27.76 8.25
CA ASP A 125 -6.34 28.81 8.87
C ASP A 125 -7.84 28.57 8.71
N THR A 126 -8.22 27.55 7.95
CA THR A 126 -9.61 27.18 7.72
C THR A 126 -10.04 26.17 8.77
N ARG A 127 -11.17 26.44 9.43
CA ARG A 127 -11.67 25.63 10.56
C ARG A 127 -11.87 24.15 10.19
N GLU A 128 -12.47 23.91 9.03
CA GLU A 128 -12.79 22.57 8.54
C GLU A 128 -11.50 21.75 8.32
N PHE A 129 -10.52 22.32 7.66
CA PHE A 129 -9.23 21.64 7.43
C PHE A 129 -8.42 21.47 8.72
N ALA A 130 -8.45 22.45 9.62
CA ALA A 130 -7.81 22.32 10.92
C ALA A 130 -8.42 21.17 11.75
N ARG A 131 -9.76 21.00 11.71
CA ARG A 131 -10.46 19.88 12.37
C ARG A 131 -10.13 18.54 11.71
N LEU A 132 -10.11 18.49 10.39
CA LEU A 132 -9.73 17.31 9.63
C LEU A 132 -8.30 16.87 9.98
N ASN A 133 -7.34 17.81 9.93
CA ASN A 133 -5.95 17.53 10.25
C ASN A 133 -5.76 17.06 11.71
N ALA A 134 -6.50 17.62 12.65
CA ALA A 134 -6.47 17.19 14.04
C ALA A 134 -7.01 15.76 14.21
N ALA A 135 -8.11 15.41 13.52
CA ALA A 135 -8.67 14.06 13.54
C ALA A 135 -7.74 13.04 12.87
N LEU A 136 -7.19 13.38 11.69
CA LEU A 136 -6.24 12.54 10.97
C LEU A 136 -4.97 12.31 11.78
N LYS A 137 -4.38 13.36 12.36
CA LYS A 137 -3.20 13.25 13.22
C LYS A 137 -3.45 12.31 14.40
N ARG A 138 -4.63 12.41 15.03
CA ARG A 138 -4.99 11.51 16.13
C ARG A 138 -5.08 10.05 15.65
N LEU A 139 -5.81 9.80 14.55
CA LEU A 139 -5.93 8.45 13.97
C LEU A 139 -4.57 7.86 13.59
N MET A 140 -3.69 8.64 12.97
CA MET A 140 -2.35 8.20 12.60
C MET A 140 -1.49 7.89 13.82
N THR A 141 -1.57 8.74 14.87
CA THR A 141 -0.85 8.52 16.13
C THR A 141 -1.35 7.27 16.86
N ASP A 142 -2.67 7.08 16.95
CA ASP A 142 -3.27 5.92 17.59
C ASP A 142 -2.93 4.62 16.82
N SER A 143 -2.97 4.68 15.48
CA SER A 143 -2.57 3.55 14.62
C SER A 143 -1.09 3.20 14.79
N LEU A 144 -0.22 4.20 14.83
CA LEU A 144 1.22 4.01 15.04
C LEU A 144 1.51 3.40 16.41
N HIS A 145 0.86 3.89 17.45
CA HIS A 145 0.98 3.36 18.81
C HIS A 145 0.50 1.89 18.88
N SER A 146 -0.65 1.58 18.28
CA SER A 146 -1.16 0.21 18.22
C SER A 146 -0.19 -0.73 17.47
N TYR A 147 0.37 -0.25 16.36
CA TYR A 147 1.38 -0.99 15.59
C TYR A 147 2.65 -1.27 16.42
N GLN A 148 3.14 -0.27 17.15
CA GLN A 148 4.31 -0.41 18.02
C GLN A 148 4.07 -1.41 19.17
N LEU A 149 2.93 -1.31 19.84
CA LEU A 149 2.54 -2.27 20.89
C LEU A 149 2.45 -3.70 20.36
N GLN A 150 1.86 -3.88 19.18
CA GLN A 150 1.75 -5.18 18.55
C GLN A 150 3.11 -5.75 18.13
N LYS A 151 4.01 -4.88 17.65
CA LYS A 151 5.39 -5.25 17.31
C LYS A 151 6.17 -5.70 18.55
N GLU A 152 6.15 -4.91 19.61
CA GLU A 152 6.80 -5.24 20.88
C GLU A 152 6.25 -6.53 21.48
N PHE A 153 4.93 -6.70 21.48
CA PHE A 153 4.28 -7.93 21.94
C PHE A 153 4.78 -9.15 21.16
N THR A 154 4.84 -9.05 19.81
CA THR A 154 5.28 -10.16 18.97
C THR A 154 6.75 -10.49 19.18
N GLU A 155 7.61 -9.46 19.34
CA GLU A 155 9.04 -9.63 19.60
C GLU A 155 9.27 -10.25 21.00
N ASN A 156 8.64 -9.72 22.04
CA ASN A 156 8.76 -10.22 23.39
C ASN A 156 8.20 -11.64 23.53
N ALA A 157 7.00 -11.91 22.99
CA ALA A 157 6.43 -13.24 22.99
C ALA A 157 7.34 -14.26 22.29
N SER A 158 8.06 -13.85 21.23
CA SER A 158 9.03 -14.72 20.54
C SER A 158 10.13 -15.16 21.48
N HIS A 159 10.74 -14.23 22.22
CA HIS A 159 11.84 -14.53 23.13
C HIS A 159 11.37 -15.29 24.37
N GLU A 160 10.26 -14.86 24.97
CA GLU A 160 9.70 -15.47 26.19
C GLU A 160 9.21 -16.90 25.97
N LEU A 161 8.81 -17.29 24.75
CA LEU A 161 8.43 -18.65 24.43
C LEU A 161 9.60 -19.52 23.92
N GLN A 162 10.58 -18.94 23.22
CA GLN A 162 11.73 -19.70 22.72
C GLN A 162 12.67 -20.14 23.85
N THR A 163 12.91 -19.29 24.83
CA THR A 163 13.83 -19.55 25.95
C THR A 163 13.42 -20.78 26.76
N PRO A 164 12.19 -20.91 27.33
CA PRO A 164 11.81 -22.09 28.08
C PRO A 164 11.80 -23.37 27.24
N LEU A 165 11.41 -23.30 25.98
CA LEU A 165 11.44 -24.45 25.08
C LEU A 165 12.87 -24.93 24.81
N ALA A 166 13.84 -24.00 24.66
CA ALA A 166 15.24 -24.33 24.51
C ALA A 166 15.84 -24.96 25.80
N VAL A 167 15.48 -24.40 26.98
CA VAL A 167 15.89 -24.98 28.27
C VAL A 167 15.30 -26.39 28.44
N PHE A 168 14.02 -26.56 28.09
CA PHE A 168 13.38 -27.88 28.16
C PHE A 168 14.07 -28.88 27.22
N GLN A 169 14.41 -28.47 25.99
CA GLN A 169 15.18 -29.25 25.04
C GLN A 169 16.54 -29.71 25.64
N SER A 170 17.28 -28.75 26.19
CA SER A 170 18.58 -29.03 26.80
C SER A 170 18.49 -30.02 28.00
N LYS A 171 17.40 -29.94 28.79
CA LYS A 171 17.17 -30.89 29.88
C LYS A 171 16.86 -32.30 29.38
N LEU A 172 16.09 -32.41 28.29
CA LEU A 172 15.83 -33.71 27.64
C LEU A 172 17.11 -34.33 27.04
N ASP A 173 17.96 -33.47 26.41
CA ASP A 173 19.28 -33.91 25.89
C ASP A 173 20.17 -34.47 27.00
N LEU A 174 20.21 -33.81 28.16
CA LEU A 174 20.95 -34.29 29.33
C LEU A 174 20.39 -35.60 29.89
N LEU A 175 19.05 -35.75 29.90
CA LEU A 175 18.43 -37.02 30.34
C LEU A 175 18.75 -38.18 29.40
N LEU A 176 18.75 -37.95 28.08
CA LEU A 176 19.11 -39.00 27.10
C LEU A 176 20.58 -39.45 27.16
N GLN A 177 21.47 -38.64 27.76
CA GLN A 177 22.88 -38.98 27.93
C GLN A 177 23.17 -39.81 29.20
N GLN A 178 22.17 -40.06 30.06
CA GLN A 178 22.39 -40.83 31.29
C GLN A 178 22.56 -42.31 30.96
N PRO A 179 23.63 -42.98 31.50
CA PRO A 179 23.97 -44.35 31.12
C PRO A 179 23.03 -45.39 31.71
N GLU A 180 22.20 -45.09 32.69
CA GLU A 180 21.33 -46.04 33.42
C GLU A 180 19.83 -45.93 32.99
N LEU A 181 19.53 -45.38 31.83
CA LEU A 181 18.15 -45.28 31.34
C LEU A 181 17.59 -46.63 30.97
N THR A 182 16.42 -46.96 31.53
CA THR A 182 15.65 -48.12 31.04
C THR A 182 15.06 -47.78 29.67
N GLU A 183 14.84 -48.82 28.84
CA GLU A 183 14.19 -48.62 27.52
C GLU A 183 12.87 -47.84 27.61
N ARG A 184 12.06 -48.11 28.64
CA ARG A 184 10.80 -47.40 28.87
C ARG A 184 10.99 -45.90 29.16
N GLN A 185 12.01 -45.57 29.97
CA GLN A 185 12.35 -44.17 30.25
C GLN A 185 12.88 -43.46 29.01
N ALA A 186 13.77 -44.11 28.25
CA ALA A 186 14.29 -43.60 26.99
C ALA A 186 13.15 -43.32 25.99
N ALA A 187 12.19 -44.22 25.84
CA ALA A 187 11.02 -44.01 24.98
C ALA A 187 10.17 -42.79 25.40
N ILE A 188 9.90 -42.65 26.72
CA ILE A 188 9.14 -41.47 27.23
C ILE A 188 9.90 -40.18 26.99
N ILE A 189 11.20 -40.15 27.22
CA ILE A 189 12.04 -38.96 26.98
C ILE A 189 12.04 -38.61 25.49
N GLN A 190 12.10 -39.62 24.61
CA GLN A 190 12.05 -39.41 23.17
C GLN A 190 10.71 -38.85 22.70
N ASP A 191 9.60 -39.32 23.27
CA ASP A 191 8.28 -38.74 23.01
C ASP A 191 8.18 -37.27 23.44
N LEU A 192 8.67 -36.97 24.64
CA LEU A 192 8.74 -35.58 25.15
C LEU A 192 9.63 -34.69 24.27
N TYR A 193 10.75 -35.21 23.80
CA TYR A 193 11.65 -34.54 22.88
C TYR A 193 10.95 -34.17 21.55
N GLN A 194 10.22 -35.13 20.97
CA GLN A 194 9.44 -34.92 19.77
C GLN A 194 8.34 -33.86 19.97
N MET A 195 7.62 -33.94 21.11
CA MET A 195 6.59 -32.98 21.45
C MET A 195 7.17 -31.55 21.62
N ASN A 196 8.29 -31.40 22.33
CA ASN A 196 8.97 -30.14 22.50
C ASN A 196 9.44 -29.55 21.15
N SER A 197 10.02 -30.37 20.30
CA SER A 197 10.45 -29.99 18.96
C SER A 197 9.26 -29.55 18.09
N ARG A 198 8.10 -30.20 18.24
CA ARG A 198 6.86 -29.84 17.56
C ARG A 198 6.32 -28.49 18.07
N LEU A 199 6.31 -28.25 19.39
CA LEU A 199 5.90 -26.98 20.00
C LEU A 199 6.82 -25.83 19.59
N SER A 200 8.13 -26.04 19.60
CA SER A 200 9.13 -25.05 19.18
C SER A 200 8.91 -24.63 17.71
N ARG A 201 8.63 -25.59 16.84
CA ARG A 201 8.34 -25.33 15.42
C ARG A 201 7.00 -24.62 15.22
N LEU A 202 5.95 -25.03 15.96
CA LEU A 202 4.64 -24.39 15.94
C LEU A 202 4.75 -22.92 16.36
N ASN A 203 5.40 -22.67 17.50
CA ASN A 203 5.63 -21.33 18.02
C ASN A 203 6.36 -20.45 17.00
N ARG A 204 7.49 -20.94 16.46
CA ARG A 204 8.27 -20.21 15.44
C ARG A 204 7.44 -19.85 14.20
N ASN A 205 6.60 -20.79 13.75
CA ASN A 205 5.73 -20.57 12.60
C ASN A 205 4.62 -19.54 12.87
N LEU A 206 4.01 -19.59 14.05
CA LEU A 206 2.99 -18.60 14.45
C LEU A 206 3.57 -17.19 14.56
N LEU A 207 4.76 -17.08 15.16
CA LEU A 207 5.46 -15.79 15.28
C LEU A 207 5.89 -15.25 13.90
N LEU A 208 6.32 -16.13 12.99
CA LEU A 208 6.65 -15.76 11.60
C LEU A 208 5.41 -15.18 10.89
N LEU A 209 4.26 -15.85 11.01
CA LEU A 209 2.99 -15.37 10.44
C LEU A 209 2.59 -14.03 11.05
N ALA A 210 2.66 -13.88 12.38
CA ALA A 210 2.34 -12.63 13.06
C ALA A 210 3.25 -11.48 12.62
N LYS A 211 4.56 -11.72 12.45
CA LYS A 211 5.51 -10.73 11.93
C LYS A 211 5.21 -10.31 10.49
N MET A 212 4.80 -11.24 9.63
CA MET A 212 4.42 -10.92 8.26
C MET A 212 3.12 -10.10 8.20
N GLU A 213 2.09 -10.48 8.98
CA GLU A 213 0.82 -9.73 9.06
C GLU A 213 1.01 -8.29 9.54
N ASN A 214 1.99 -8.09 10.43
CA ASN A 214 2.33 -6.77 10.95
C ASN A 214 3.40 -6.04 10.12
N HIS A 215 3.69 -6.48 8.91
CA HIS A 215 4.70 -5.89 8.02
C HIS A 215 6.06 -5.60 8.71
N GLN A 216 6.50 -6.49 9.62
CA GLN A 216 7.72 -6.30 10.42
C GLN A 216 9.01 -6.68 9.69
N PHE A 217 8.94 -7.13 8.44
CA PHE A 217 10.10 -7.44 7.60
C PHE A 217 10.43 -6.25 6.68
N SER A 218 11.34 -5.38 7.13
CA SER A 218 11.63 -4.11 6.45
C SER A 218 12.66 -4.20 5.31
N ARG A 219 13.37 -5.32 5.16
CA ARG A 219 14.46 -5.46 4.16
C ARG A 219 14.02 -6.32 2.98
N THR A 220 13.82 -5.69 1.84
CA THR A 220 13.79 -6.37 0.54
C THR A 220 15.07 -6.03 -0.20
N GLU A 221 15.72 -7.03 -0.76
CA GLU A 221 16.93 -6.93 -1.57
C GLU A 221 16.75 -7.64 -2.90
N SER A 222 17.62 -7.37 -3.86
CA SER A 222 17.64 -8.12 -5.12
C SER A 222 18.32 -9.46 -4.89
N ILE A 223 17.58 -10.55 -5.02
CA ILE A 223 18.01 -11.91 -4.71
C ILE A 223 17.83 -12.78 -5.95
N ASP A 224 18.82 -13.56 -6.29
CA ASP A 224 18.68 -14.62 -7.30
C ASP A 224 18.10 -15.88 -6.65
N VAL A 225 16.91 -16.27 -7.06
CA VAL A 225 16.19 -17.46 -6.53
C VAL A 225 17.01 -18.74 -6.73
N ILE A 226 17.73 -18.88 -7.84
CA ILE A 226 18.58 -20.05 -8.11
C ILE A 226 19.68 -20.17 -7.06
N THR A 227 20.32 -19.07 -6.73
CA THR A 227 21.36 -19.05 -5.70
C THR A 227 20.80 -19.50 -4.36
N VAL A 228 19.63 -18.99 -3.95
CA VAL A 228 18.99 -19.42 -2.70
C VAL A 228 18.65 -20.92 -2.69
N ILE A 229 18.10 -21.45 -3.78
CA ILE A 229 17.78 -22.88 -3.86
C ILE A 229 19.06 -23.72 -3.80
N LYS A 230 20.14 -23.31 -4.47
CA LYS A 230 21.42 -24.00 -4.40
C LYS A 230 22.06 -23.95 -3.01
N ASP A 231 22.00 -22.81 -2.33
CA ASP A 231 22.48 -22.68 -0.94
C ASP A 231 21.72 -23.60 0.02
N LEU A 232 20.42 -23.78 -0.21
CA LEU A 232 19.56 -24.67 0.56
C LEU A 232 19.70 -26.16 0.19
N GLN A 233 20.29 -26.49 -0.96
CA GLN A 233 20.32 -27.84 -1.51
C GLN A 233 20.86 -28.91 -0.52
N PRO A 234 22.01 -28.71 0.18
CA PRO A 234 22.52 -29.73 1.11
C PRO A 234 21.53 -30.02 2.24
N TYR A 235 20.83 -28.99 2.72
CA TYR A 235 19.81 -29.11 3.74
C TYR A 235 18.55 -29.84 3.21
N LEU A 236 18.08 -29.47 2.00
CA LEU A 236 16.92 -30.08 1.37
C LEU A 236 17.17 -31.57 1.04
N GLU A 237 18.36 -31.90 0.62
CA GLU A 237 18.80 -33.32 0.42
C GLU A 237 18.80 -34.13 1.72
N SER A 238 19.26 -33.50 2.83
CA SER A 238 19.20 -34.15 4.15
C SER A 238 17.78 -34.44 4.63
N LEU A 239 16.82 -33.56 4.26
CA LEU A 239 15.41 -33.72 4.57
C LEU A 239 14.71 -34.78 3.71
N SER A 240 15.21 -35.05 2.50
CA SER A 240 14.53 -35.91 1.52
C SER A 240 14.39 -37.37 1.98
N GLY A 241 15.18 -37.81 2.99
CA GLY A 241 15.07 -39.13 3.57
C GLY A 241 15.29 -40.26 2.57
N GLY A 242 16.09 -40.04 1.52
CA GLY A 242 16.35 -40.97 0.44
C GLY A 242 15.40 -40.87 -0.76
N LEU A 243 14.47 -39.93 -0.77
CA LEU A 243 13.68 -39.58 -1.95
C LEU A 243 14.57 -38.88 -3.00
N VAL A 244 14.25 -39.08 -4.28
CA VAL A 244 15.00 -38.45 -5.37
C VAL A 244 14.56 -36.99 -5.50
N LEU A 245 15.48 -36.05 -5.25
CA LEU A 245 15.29 -34.63 -5.47
C LEU A 245 15.84 -34.24 -6.85
N LYS A 246 14.95 -33.90 -7.80
CA LYS A 246 15.30 -33.45 -9.14
C LYS A 246 15.17 -31.94 -9.23
N GLN A 247 16.11 -31.28 -9.91
CA GLN A 247 16.09 -29.84 -10.17
C GLN A 247 16.05 -29.57 -11.68
N ASN A 248 15.03 -28.86 -12.14
CA ASN A 248 14.83 -28.49 -13.55
C ASN A 248 14.77 -26.99 -13.69
N PHE A 249 15.90 -26.36 -13.96
CA PHE A 249 16.00 -24.91 -14.15
C PHE A 249 16.11 -24.59 -15.64
N SER A 250 15.12 -23.87 -16.18
CA SER A 250 15.10 -23.42 -17.58
C SER A 250 15.81 -22.06 -17.78
N THR A 251 16.18 -21.40 -16.69
CA THR A 251 16.92 -20.14 -16.68
C THR A 251 18.21 -20.24 -15.86
N ALA A 252 19.21 -19.44 -16.19
CA ALA A 252 20.48 -19.41 -15.45
C ALA A 252 20.45 -18.50 -14.21
N SER A 253 19.51 -17.55 -14.15
CA SER A 253 19.31 -16.62 -13.03
C SER A 253 17.89 -16.10 -13.02
N LEU A 254 17.33 -15.91 -11.81
CA LEU A 254 16.02 -15.30 -11.61
C LEU A 254 16.12 -14.25 -10.48
N PRO A 255 16.48 -13.00 -10.80
CA PRO A 255 16.57 -11.95 -9.82
C PRO A 255 15.15 -11.43 -9.46
N ILE A 256 14.84 -11.43 -8.17
CA ILE A 256 13.58 -10.89 -7.63
C ILE A 256 13.87 -9.94 -6.47
N LYS A 257 12.94 -9.02 -6.18
CA LYS A 257 12.97 -8.23 -4.94
C LYS A 257 12.26 -9.00 -3.84
N ALA A 258 13.01 -9.46 -2.84
CA ALA A 258 12.46 -10.27 -1.76
C ALA A 258 13.21 -10.05 -0.44
N ASN A 259 12.60 -10.49 0.66
CA ASN A 259 13.30 -10.74 1.91
C ASN A 259 13.86 -12.17 1.87
N ARG A 260 15.20 -12.30 2.05
CA ARG A 260 15.90 -13.60 1.92
C ARG A 260 15.35 -14.65 2.88
N SER A 261 15.17 -14.31 4.15
CA SER A 261 14.67 -15.25 5.17
C SER A 261 13.25 -15.75 4.87
N LEU A 262 12.40 -14.88 4.32
CA LEU A 262 11.04 -15.27 3.90
C LEU A 262 11.06 -16.18 2.67
N LEU A 263 11.91 -15.89 1.70
CA LEU A 263 12.09 -16.74 0.51
C LEU A 263 12.61 -18.14 0.90
N GLU A 264 13.63 -18.20 1.76
CA GLU A 264 14.18 -19.46 2.29
C GLU A 264 13.11 -20.25 3.05
N SER A 265 12.31 -19.57 3.89
CA SER A 265 11.20 -20.18 4.63
C SER A 265 10.12 -20.75 3.68
N MET A 266 9.78 -20.02 2.61
CA MET A 266 8.82 -20.47 1.60
C MET A 266 9.31 -21.74 0.89
N VAL A 267 10.55 -21.73 0.38
CA VAL A 267 11.14 -22.90 -0.31
C VAL A 267 11.19 -24.10 0.63
N ASN A 268 11.65 -23.89 1.87
CA ASN A 268 11.73 -24.95 2.87
C ASN A 268 10.33 -25.55 3.18
N ASN A 269 9.30 -24.72 3.37
CA ASN A 269 7.95 -25.23 3.63
C ASN A 269 7.38 -26.01 2.44
N LEU A 270 7.64 -25.59 1.21
CA LEU A 270 7.23 -26.32 0.01
C LEU A 270 7.92 -27.70 -0.07
N VAL A 271 9.23 -27.73 0.14
CA VAL A 271 9.99 -29.01 0.05
C VAL A 271 9.67 -29.94 1.22
N VAL A 272 9.58 -29.42 2.46
CA VAL A 272 9.14 -30.22 3.63
C VAL A 272 7.74 -30.78 3.41
N ASN A 273 6.84 -30.03 2.79
CA ASN A 273 5.53 -30.53 2.41
C ASN A 273 5.64 -31.66 1.37
N ALA A 274 6.46 -31.46 0.35
CA ALA A 274 6.70 -32.46 -0.70
C ALA A 274 7.35 -33.77 -0.18
N VAL A 275 8.28 -33.65 0.79
CA VAL A 275 8.87 -34.84 1.47
C VAL A 275 7.82 -35.58 2.27
N ARG A 276 7.05 -34.87 3.09
CA ARG A 276 6.09 -35.46 4.03
C ARG A 276 4.92 -36.17 3.35
N HIS A 277 4.47 -35.63 2.22
CA HIS A 277 3.33 -36.15 1.47
C HIS A 277 3.73 -36.89 0.21
N ASN A 278 4.98 -37.40 0.18
CA ASN A 278 5.43 -38.25 -0.90
C ASN A 278 5.05 -39.71 -0.65
N LYS A 279 4.97 -40.47 -1.71
CA LYS A 279 4.89 -41.93 -1.61
C LYS A 279 6.27 -42.57 -1.43
N THR A 280 6.34 -43.79 -0.90
CA THR A 280 7.58 -44.55 -0.77
C THR A 280 8.24 -44.72 -2.14
N GLY A 281 9.52 -44.35 -2.26
CA GLY A 281 10.27 -44.43 -3.53
C GLY A 281 9.84 -43.38 -4.57
N GLY A 282 9.09 -42.39 -4.16
CA GLY A 282 8.69 -41.29 -5.03
C GLY A 282 9.77 -40.23 -5.29
N GLU A 283 9.42 -39.21 -6.04
CA GLU A 283 10.34 -38.14 -6.42
C GLU A 283 9.79 -36.75 -6.03
N ILE A 284 10.69 -35.82 -5.82
CA ILE A 284 10.40 -34.38 -5.64
C ILE A 284 11.06 -33.67 -6.80
N ILE A 285 10.31 -32.78 -7.47
CA ILE A 285 10.83 -32.01 -8.57
C ILE A 285 10.72 -30.52 -8.22
N VAL A 286 11.84 -29.80 -8.23
CA VAL A 286 11.91 -28.35 -8.09
C VAL A 286 12.22 -27.79 -9.47
N SER A 287 11.25 -27.10 -10.06
CA SER A 287 11.38 -26.50 -11.38
C SER A 287 11.33 -24.97 -11.27
N LEU A 288 12.20 -24.29 -12.01
CA LEU A 288 12.28 -22.85 -12.07
C LEU A 288 12.30 -22.38 -13.52
N SER A 289 11.54 -21.33 -13.81
CA SER A 289 11.51 -20.63 -15.09
C SER A 289 11.59 -19.12 -14.86
N ASP A 290 11.43 -18.33 -15.93
CA ASP A 290 11.66 -16.88 -15.94
C ASP A 290 10.86 -16.09 -14.89
N ASN A 291 9.72 -16.61 -14.44
CA ASN A 291 8.87 -15.90 -13.48
C ASN A 291 8.15 -16.80 -12.48
N TRP A 292 8.46 -18.09 -12.43
CA TRP A 292 7.79 -18.99 -11.50
C TRP A 292 8.72 -20.07 -10.94
N LEU A 293 8.39 -20.51 -9.73
CA LEU A 293 8.95 -21.67 -9.02
C LEU A 293 7.84 -22.70 -8.81
N MET A 294 8.08 -23.94 -9.20
CA MET A 294 7.20 -25.07 -8.94
C MET A 294 7.92 -26.10 -8.08
N VAL A 295 7.25 -26.57 -7.04
CA VAL A 295 7.65 -27.76 -6.28
C VAL A 295 6.56 -28.79 -6.44
N SER A 296 6.92 -29.97 -6.92
CA SER A 296 5.99 -31.09 -7.09
C SER A 296 6.49 -32.33 -6.43
N ASN A 297 5.58 -33.15 -5.95
CA ASN A 297 5.87 -34.47 -5.37
C ASN A 297 4.89 -35.53 -5.90
N THR A 298 5.37 -36.77 -6.04
CA THR A 298 4.51 -37.90 -6.28
C THR A 298 3.65 -38.21 -5.06
N SER A 299 2.41 -38.63 -5.25
CA SER A 299 1.50 -38.98 -4.16
C SER A 299 0.55 -40.08 -4.57
N ASP A 300 0.15 -40.92 -3.62
CA ASP A 300 -0.94 -41.86 -3.76
C ASP A 300 -2.28 -41.27 -3.24
N ASP A 301 -2.23 -40.05 -2.67
CA ASP A 301 -3.40 -39.31 -2.20
C ASP A 301 -4.16 -38.66 -3.37
N ALA A 302 -5.46 -38.42 -3.17
CA ALA A 302 -6.29 -37.67 -4.12
C ALA A 302 -5.95 -36.18 -4.12
N ALA A 303 -6.49 -35.47 -5.12
CA ALA A 303 -6.39 -33.99 -5.18
C ALA A 303 -6.89 -33.34 -3.88
N LEU A 304 -6.19 -32.30 -3.44
CA LEU A 304 -6.54 -31.55 -2.23
C LEU A 304 -7.58 -30.45 -2.57
N ASP A 305 -8.32 -30.04 -1.57
CA ASP A 305 -9.29 -28.93 -1.68
C ASP A 305 -8.54 -27.61 -1.86
N VAL A 306 -8.62 -27.01 -3.06
CA VAL A 306 -7.91 -25.80 -3.45
C VAL A 306 -8.30 -24.60 -2.57
N ASP A 307 -9.53 -24.54 -2.11
CA ASP A 307 -10.05 -23.42 -1.31
C ASP A 307 -9.58 -23.48 0.15
N GLN A 308 -9.16 -24.64 0.63
CA GLN A 308 -8.79 -24.83 2.02
C GLN A 308 -7.31 -25.08 2.27
N ILE A 309 -6.55 -25.60 1.29
CA ILE A 309 -5.16 -26.04 1.52
C ILE A 309 -4.21 -24.94 2.03
N PHE A 310 -4.52 -23.68 1.79
CA PHE A 310 -3.74 -22.54 2.26
C PHE A 310 -4.26 -21.97 3.59
N ASN A 311 -5.35 -22.50 4.14
CA ASN A 311 -5.88 -22.08 5.44
C ASN A 311 -4.97 -22.57 6.57
N ARG A 312 -4.90 -21.77 7.65
CA ARG A 312 -4.14 -22.14 8.86
C ARG A 312 -4.76 -23.36 9.50
N PHE A 313 -3.91 -24.27 9.97
CA PHE A 313 -4.29 -25.51 10.65
C PHE A 313 -5.10 -26.49 9.79
N TYR A 314 -5.28 -26.22 8.49
CA TYR A 314 -5.95 -27.16 7.60
C TYR A 314 -5.15 -28.45 7.43
N ARG A 315 -5.83 -29.57 7.55
CA ARG A 315 -5.30 -30.92 7.36
C ARG A 315 -6.37 -31.75 6.64
N PRO A 316 -6.06 -32.38 5.51
CA PRO A 316 -7.04 -33.16 4.75
C PRO A 316 -7.55 -34.37 5.52
N SER A 317 -6.79 -34.88 6.49
CA SER A 317 -7.18 -35.97 7.37
C SER A 317 -6.47 -35.86 8.74
N GLU A 318 -7.08 -36.40 9.80
CA GLU A 318 -6.48 -36.44 11.14
C GLU A 318 -5.18 -37.26 11.17
N LYS A 319 -5.03 -38.25 10.26
CA LYS A 319 -3.81 -39.05 10.12
C LYS A 319 -2.65 -38.28 9.49
N THR A 320 -2.91 -37.10 8.90
CA THR A 320 -1.88 -36.30 8.25
C THR A 320 -0.92 -35.72 9.29
N THR A 321 0.37 -36.06 9.18
CA THR A 321 1.41 -35.57 10.07
C THR A 321 1.69 -34.10 9.80
N GLY A 322 1.83 -33.27 10.85
CA GLY A 322 2.16 -31.84 10.71
C GLY A 322 1.22 -30.90 11.46
N ASN A 323 1.55 -29.61 11.47
CA ASN A 323 0.81 -28.59 12.21
C ASN A 323 -0.21 -27.81 11.34
N GLY A 324 -0.31 -28.11 10.03
CA GLY A 324 -1.21 -27.39 9.11
C GLY A 324 -0.83 -25.91 8.86
N LEU A 325 0.44 -25.53 9.14
CA LEU A 325 0.91 -24.15 8.96
C LEU A 325 1.86 -23.96 7.76
N GLY A 326 2.40 -25.04 7.18
CA GLY A 326 3.42 -24.92 6.12
C GLY A 326 2.91 -24.16 4.89
N LEU A 327 1.78 -24.58 4.32
CA LEU A 327 1.20 -23.95 3.13
C LEU A 327 0.61 -22.57 3.42
N SER A 328 0.10 -22.32 4.61
CA SER A 328 -0.34 -20.98 5.02
C SER A 328 0.83 -20.00 5.18
N ILE A 329 2.03 -20.48 5.58
CA ILE A 329 3.26 -19.68 5.55
C ILE A 329 3.64 -19.35 4.11
N VAL A 330 3.62 -20.34 3.21
CA VAL A 330 3.92 -20.10 1.78
C VAL A 330 2.97 -19.04 1.21
N LYS A 331 1.67 -19.15 1.50
CA LYS A 331 0.65 -18.16 1.09
C LYS A 331 0.96 -16.79 1.67
N ALA A 332 1.26 -16.68 2.96
CA ALA A 332 1.57 -15.42 3.61
C ALA A 332 2.83 -14.75 3.03
N VAL A 333 3.88 -15.54 2.70
CA VAL A 333 5.08 -15.01 2.03
C VAL A 333 4.75 -14.50 0.62
N CYS A 334 3.91 -15.21 -0.12
CA CYS A 334 3.46 -14.76 -1.44
C CYS A 334 2.66 -13.47 -1.34
N ASP A 335 1.70 -13.38 -0.42
CA ASP A 335 0.88 -12.18 -0.21
C ASP A 335 1.74 -10.99 0.24
N TYR A 336 2.72 -11.22 1.12
CA TYR A 336 3.66 -10.19 1.58
C TYR A 336 4.47 -9.56 0.43
N HIS A 337 4.88 -10.35 -0.56
CA HIS A 337 5.65 -9.88 -1.72
C HIS A 337 4.79 -9.55 -2.95
N GLY A 338 3.47 -9.72 -2.88
CA GLY A 338 2.56 -9.53 -4.00
C GLY A 338 2.65 -10.64 -5.06
N TRP A 339 3.18 -11.82 -4.71
CA TRP A 339 3.26 -12.99 -5.58
C TRP A 339 1.96 -13.80 -5.56
N LYS A 340 1.81 -14.67 -6.55
CA LYS A 340 0.68 -15.60 -6.61
C LYS A 340 1.14 -17.02 -6.33
N ILE A 341 0.37 -17.76 -5.53
CA ILE A 341 0.53 -19.20 -5.36
C ILE A 341 -0.69 -19.92 -5.91
N SER A 342 -0.47 -21.04 -6.56
CA SER A 342 -1.50 -21.94 -7.05
C SER A 342 -1.14 -23.39 -6.78
N TYR A 343 -2.16 -24.24 -6.78
CA TYR A 343 -2.03 -25.68 -6.62
C TYR A 343 -2.73 -26.39 -7.78
N ALA A 344 -2.13 -27.47 -8.24
CA ALA A 344 -2.70 -28.38 -9.20
C ALA A 344 -2.37 -29.83 -8.80
N TYR A 345 -3.22 -30.77 -9.22
CA TYR A 345 -2.97 -32.20 -9.15
C TYR A 345 -3.05 -32.77 -10.55
N ALA A 346 -1.95 -33.30 -11.04
CA ALA A 346 -1.85 -33.89 -12.37
C ALA A 346 -0.84 -35.07 -12.36
N ASP A 347 -1.13 -36.12 -13.12
CA ASP A 347 -0.24 -37.26 -13.32
C ASP A 347 0.23 -37.92 -12.02
N GLY A 348 -0.64 -37.96 -11.00
CA GLY A 348 -0.30 -38.55 -9.69
C GLY A 348 0.69 -37.69 -8.88
N LYS A 349 0.75 -36.37 -9.16
CA LYS A 349 1.64 -35.43 -8.47
C LYS A 349 0.87 -34.26 -7.97
N HIS A 350 1.14 -33.83 -6.73
CA HIS A 350 0.79 -32.52 -6.21
C HIS A 350 1.80 -31.50 -6.73
N GLN A 351 1.32 -30.37 -7.24
CA GLN A 351 2.12 -29.29 -7.82
C GLN A 351 1.76 -27.97 -7.16
N PHE A 352 2.73 -27.30 -6.55
CA PHE A 352 2.59 -25.97 -5.98
C PHE A 352 3.43 -25.00 -6.80
N VAL A 353 2.78 -23.98 -7.38
CA VAL A 353 3.42 -23.02 -8.28
C VAL A 353 3.35 -21.62 -7.68
N VAL A 354 4.50 -21.01 -7.46
CA VAL A 354 4.65 -19.61 -7.04
C VAL A 354 5.06 -18.80 -8.27
N ILE A 355 4.28 -17.77 -8.59
CA ILE A 355 4.53 -16.85 -9.69
C ILE A 355 5.04 -15.54 -9.10
N PHE A 356 6.29 -15.20 -9.44
CA PHE A 356 6.93 -13.94 -9.08
C PHE A 356 6.46 -12.80 -9.99
N ARG A 357 6.32 -11.59 -9.44
CA ARG A 357 5.94 -10.39 -10.20
C ARG A 357 7.06 -9.35 -10.20
#